data_5a62242cf835042db96eeb9d72b3edf3
#
_entry.id   5a62242cf835042db96eeb9d72b3edf3
#
_cell.length_a   1.000
_cell.length_b   1.000
_cell.length_c   1.000
_cell.angle_alpha   90.00
_cell.angle_beta   90.00
_cell.angle_gamma   90.00
#
_symmetry.space_group_name_H-M   'P 1'
#
loop_
_entity.id
_entity.type
_entity.pdbx_description
1 polymer ?
#
loop_
_entity_poly.entity_id
_entity_poly.type
_entity_poly.pdbx_seq_one_letter_code
_entity_poly.pdbx_strand_id
1 'polypeptide(L)'
;IRAGGGTALYDAVYLAVNQKLSGQDGRRVVILISDGDDNSSRVSLTETLEAAQRNDVTAYAISTNSAAFFGSREQERGDKTLKKLAEETGGKAFFPLKIQDLSSSFLDIHDELRSQYQIGYRPTNARMDGTFRRIRIDIGDKRFKARAKTGYYMPKAAATSQR
;
A
#
# COMPACT_ATOMS: atom_id res chain seq x y z
N ILE A 1 -24.76 7.88 6.14
CA ILE A 1 -23.80 6.90 6.71
C ILE A 1 -23.97 7.00 8.22
N ARG A 2 -24.38 5.92 8.88
CA ARG A 2 -24.38 5.86 10.35
C ARG A 2 -23.02 5.37 10.80
N ALA A 3 -22.33 6.13 11.63
CA ALA A 3 -21.15 5.68 12.33
C ALA A 3 -21.57 4.61 13.35
N GLY A 4 -21.02 3.41 13.26
CA GLY A 4 -21.29 2.31 14.17
C GLY A 4 -20.99 0.97 13.53
N GLY A 5 -20.57 0.00 14.32
CA GLY A 5 -20.06 -1.28 13.84
C GLY A 5 -18.55 -1.34 13.81
N GLY A 6 -17.99 -2.47 13.35
CA GLY A 6 -16.55 -2.64 13.23
C GLY A 6 -15.97 -1.93 12.01
N THR A 7 -14.65 -1.80 12.01
CA THR A 7 -13.88 -1.29 10.87
C THR A 7 -13.43 -2.46 10.00
N ALA A 8 -13.73 -2.41 8.69
CA ALA A 8 -13.33 -3.39 7.70
C ALA A 8 -12.32 -2.75 6.72
N LEU A 9 -11.17 -2.36 7.23
CA LEU A 9 -10.12 -1.65 6.49
C LEU A 9 -9.59 -2.52 5.33
N TYR A 10 -9.29 -3.79 5.60
CA TYR A 10 -8.71 -4.67 4.58
C TYR A 10 -9.71 -4.97 3.47
N ASP A 11 -11.00 -5.21 3.80
CA ASP A 11 -12.05 -5.38 2.79
C ASP A 11 -12.19 -4.13 1.92
N ALA A 12 -12.17 -2.93 2.53
CA ALA A 12 -12.28 -1.68 1.80
C ALA A 12 -11.12 -1.48 0.80
N VAL A 13 -9.88 -1.73 1.24
CA VAL A 13 -8.69 -1.64 0.37
C VAL A 13 -8.73 -2.70 -0.72
N TYR A 14 -9.06 -3.94 -0.36
CA TYR A 14 -9.18 -5.05 -1.31
C TYR A 14 -10.21 -4.77 -2.40
N LEU A 15 -11.38 -4.25 -2.03
CA LEU A 15 -12.43 -3.87 -2.98
C LEU A 15 -12.02 -2.68 -3.86
N ALA A 16 -11.40 -1.65 -3.28
CA ALA A 16 -10.90 -0.50 -4.04
C ALA A 16 -9.88 -0.94 -5.10
N VAL A 17 -8.95 -1.80 -4.73
CA VAL A 17 -7.92 -2.34 -5.62
C VAL A 17 -8.52 -3.18 -6.74
N ASN A 18 -9.36 -4.16 -6.41
CA ASN A 18 -9.83 -5.14 -7.40
C ASN A 18 -11.01 -4.63 -8.25
N GLN A 19 -11.86 -3.75 -7.71
CA GLN A 19 -13.06 -3.30 -8.42
C GLN A 19 -12.93 -1.92 -9.06
N LYS A 20 -12.07 -1.04 -8.53
CA LYS A 20 -11.96 0.34 -8.99
C LYS A 20 -10.64 0.64 -9.70
N LEU A 21 -9.54 0.10 -9.21
CA LEU A 21 -8.21 0.39 -9.72
C LEU A 21 -7.68 -0.68 -10.68
N SER A 22 -8.20 -1.91 -10.59
CA SER A 22 -7.82 -2.98 -11.51
C SER A 22 -8.21 -2.63 -12.95
N GLY A 23 -7.29 -2.83 -13.88
CA GLY A 23 -7.50 -2.52 -15.30
C GLY A 23 -7.49 -1.04 -15.68
N GLN A 24 -7.28 -0.13 -14.73
CA GLN A 24 -7.10 1.29 -15.06
C GLN A 24 -5.69 1.54 -15.59
N ASP A 25 -5.60 2.41 -16.60
CA ASP A 25 -4.31 2.83 -17.13
C ASP A 25 -3.61 3.85 -16.22
N GLY A 26 -2.28 3.89 -16.29
CA GLY A 26 -1.47 4.82 -15.54
C GLY A 26 -1.14 4.37 -14.11
N ARG A 27 -0.68 5.31 -13.29
CA ARG A 27 -0.31 5.05 -11.89
C ARG A 27 -1.56 4.93 -11.02
N ARG A 28 -1.66 3.84 -10.30
CA ARG A 28 -2.78 3.54 -9.41
C ARG A 28 -2.38 3.78 -7.97
N VAL A 29 -3.11 4.66 -7.32
CA VAL A 29 -2.83 5.08 -5.96
C VAL A 29 -4.09 5.03 -5.13
N VAL A 30 -3.97 4.58 -3.89
CA VAL A 30 -5.01 4.69 -2.86
C VAL A 30 -4.44 5.46 -1.67
N ILE A 31 -5.24 6.38 -1.14
CA ILE A 31 -4.91 7.12 0.09
C ILE A 31 -5.87 6.63 1.17
N LEU A 32 -5.31 6.07 2.23
CA LEU A 32 -6.02 5.54 3.39
C LEU A 32 -6.00 6.58 4.50
N ILE A 33 -7.16 6.92 5.04
CA ILE A 33 -7.30 7.80 6.21
C ILE A 33 -8.03 6.97 7.25
N SER A 34 -7.31 6.48 8.25
CA SER A 34 -7.82 5.50 9.23
C SER A 34 -6.92 5.48 10.47
N ASP A 35 -7.44 4.94 11.56
CA ASP A 35 -6.65 4.56 12.74
C ASP A 35 -5.86 3.25 12.54
N GLY A 36 -6.11 2.55 11.43
CA GLY A 36 -5.43 1.31 11.06
C GLY A 36 -5.96 0.06 11.78
N ASP A 37 -6.96 0.21 12.65
CA ASP A 37 -7.60 -0.94 13.28
C ASP A 37 -8.53 -1.65 12.28
N ASP A 38 -8.54 -2.98 12.34
CA ASP A 38 -9.40 -3.83 11.55
C ASP A 38 -9.95 -4.96 12.42
N ASN A 39 -11.26 -5.01 12.54
CA ASN A 39 -11.92 -6.00 13.39
C ASN A 39 -13.12 -6.67 12.69
N SER A 40 -13.37 -6.34 11.43
CA SER A 40 -14.57 -6.80 10.72
C SER A 40 -14.32 -7.25 9.28
N SER A 41 -13.10 -7.17 8.78
CA SER A 41 -12.77 -7.64 7.44
C SER A 41 -12.84 -9.16 7.33
N ARG A 42 -13.24 -9.62 6.16
CA ARG A 42 -13.23 -11.04 5.77
C ARG A 42 -11.91 -11.44 5.16
N VAL A 43 -11.27 -10.51 4.45
CA VAL A 43 -9.92 -10.71 3.90
C VAL A 43 -8.86 -10.36 4.94
N SER A 44 -7.71 -11.01 4.85
CA SER A 44 -6.56 -10.73 5.70
C SER A 44 -5.72 -9.58 5.14
N LEU A 45 -4.86 -9.00 5.99
CA LEU A 45 -3.84 -8.05 5.58
C LEU A 45 -2.95 -8.59 4.46
N THR A 46 -2.61 -9.89 4.51
CA THR A 46 -1.77 -10.54 3.49
C THR A 46 -2.47 -10.58 2.14
N GLU A 47 -3.74 -10.96 2.09
CA GLU A 47 -4.54 -10.99 0.85
C GLU A 47 -4.71 -9.57 0.28
N THR A 48 -4.91 -8.59 1.15
CA THR A 48 -5.01 -7.17 0.75
C THR A 48 -3.71 -6.67 0.12
N LEU A 49 -2.56 -6.97 0.73
CA LEU A 49 -1.25 -6.64 0.19
C LEU A 49 -0.99 -7.34 -1.15
N GLU A 50 -1.31 -8.63 -1.24
CA GLU A 50 -1.18 -9.37 -2.49
C GLU A 50 -2.03 -8.76 -3.60
N ALA A 51 -3.27 -8.38 -3.32
CA ALA A 51 -4.14 -7.73 -4.28
C ALA A 51 -3.55 -6.40 -4.76
N ALA A 52 -3.03 -5.55 -3.85
CA ALA A 52 -2.40 -4.29 -4.18
C ALA A 52 -1.15 -4.48 -5.06
N GLN A 53 -0.30 -5.44 -4.73
CA GLN A 53 0.94 -5.73 -5.47
C GLN A 53 0.66 -6.36 -6.85
N ARG A 54 -0.36 -7.22 -6.99
CA ARG A 54 -0.79 -7.80 -8.27
C ARG A 54 -1.38 -6.76 -9.21
N ASN A 55 -2.08 -5.77 -8.67
CA ASN A 55 -2.70 -4.70 -9.44
C ASN A 55 -1.80 -3.45 -9.57
N ASP A 56 -0.55 -3.52 -9.10
CA ASP A 56 0.40 -2.40 -9.14
C ASP A 56 -0.17 -1.11 -8.52
N VAL A 57 -0.82 -1.24 -7.37
CA VAL A 57 -1.40 -0.13 -6.62
C VAL A 57 -0.48 0.27 -5.49
N THR A 58 -0.16 1.55 -5.40
CA THR A 58 0.60 2.15 -4.30
C THR A 58 -0.36 2.69 -3.25
N ALA A 59 -0.18 2.30 -2.00
CA ALA A 59 -0.97 2.80 -0.89
C ALA A 59 -0.20 3.88 -0.11
N TYR A 60 -0.83 5.02 0.10
CA TYR A 60 -0.42 6.00 1.11
C TYR A 60 -1.37 5.92 2.29
N ALA A 61 -0.88 6.13 3.48
CA ALA A 61 -1.71 6.10 4.68
C ALA A 61 -1.50 7.36 5.51
N ILE A 62 -2.59 7.89 6.05
CA ILE A 62 -2.59 8.98 7.03
C ILE A 62 -3.31 8.44 8.26
N SER A 63 -2.58 8.28 9.36
CA SER A 63 -3.15 7.82 10.61
C SER A 63 -4.04 8.91 11.22
N THR A 64 -5.20 8.50 11.72
CA THR A 64 -6.08 9.35 12.52
C THR A 64 -5.84 9.20 14.02
N ASN A 65 -4.88 8.36 14.43
CA ASN A 65 -4.48 8.23 15.82
C ASN A 65 -3.84 9.53 16.28
N SER A 66 -4.46 10.20 17.25
CA SER A 66 -3.84 11.34 17.88
C SER A 66 -2.69 10.87 18.76
N ALA A 67 -1.55 11.56 18.72
CA ALA A 67 -0.46 11.32 19.65
C ALA A 67 -0.87 11.80 21.07
N ALA A 68 -1.80 11.12 21.67
CA ALA A 68 -1.94 11.19 23.12
C ALA A 68 -0.66 10.59 23.74
N PHE A 69 -0.14 11.20 24.77
CA PHE A 69 1.14 10.92 25.44
C PHE A 69 1.34 9.46 25.89
N PHE A 70 0.30 8.64 25.75
CA PHE A 70 0.29 7.19 25.95
C PHE A 70 -0.58 6.54 24.87
N GLY A 71 0.03 6.22 23.72
CA GLY A 71 -0.64 5.42 22.69
C GLY A 71 -1.07 4.07 23.29
N SER A 72 -2.33 3.68 23.06
CA SER A 72 -2.77 2.33 23.42
C SER A 72 -2.06 1.30 22.54
N ARG A 73 -1.98 0.04 23.01
CA ARG A 73 -1.44 -1.07 22.18
C ARG A 73 -2.21 -1.23 20.87
N GLU A 74 -3.48 -0.86 20.87
CA GLU A 74 -4.34 -0.88 19.67
C GLU A 74 -3.91 0.18 18.67
N GLN A 75 -3.65 1.42 19.11
CA GLN A 75 -3.13 2.48 18.24
C GLN A 75 -1.78 2.11 17.62
N GLU A 76 -0.85 1.55 18.42
CA GLU A 76 0.43 1.07 17.88
C GLU A 76 0.26 -0.04 16.85
N ARG A 77 -0.73 -0.92 17.04
CA ARG A 77 -1.03 -2.01 16.10
C ARG A 77 -1.64 -1.48 14.82
N GLY A 78 -2.57 -0.53 14.91
CA GLY A 78 -3.15 0.16 13.77
C GLY A 78 -2.11 0.91 12.95
N ASP A 79 -1.26 1.70 13.61
CA ASP A 79 -0.18 2.43 12.94
C ASP A 79 0.83 1.50 12.24
N LYS A 80 1.16 0.36 12.85
CA LYS A 80 2.00 -0.68 12.21
C LYS A 80 1.32 -1.27 10.97
N THR A 81 0.01 -1.48 11.01
CA THR A 81 -0.79 -1.95 9.88
C THR A 81 -0.75 -0.94 8.72
N LEU A 82 -1.05 0.33 9.00
CA LEU A 82 -1.00 1.41 8.00
C LEU A 82 0.39 1.54 7.39
N LYS A 83 1.42 1.52 8.24
CA LYS A 83 2.82 1.57 7.81
C LYS A 83 3.15 0.40 6.89
N LYS A 84 2.75 -0.81 7.25
CA LYS A 84 2.99 -2.01 6.44
C LYS A 84 2.28 -1.94 5.09
N LEU A 85 1.00 -1.55 5.05
CA LEU A 85 0.25 -1.38 3.80
C LEU A 85 0.95 -0.38 2.85
N ALA A 86 1.41 0.74 3.39
CA ALA A 86 2.09 1.76 2.61
C ALA A 86 3.48 1.28 2.12
N GLU A 87 4.34 0.85 3.02
CA GLU A 87 5.73 0.49 2.69
C GLU A 87 5.84 -0.70 1.74
N GLU A 88 5.03 -1.74 1.93
CA GLU A 88 5.03 -2.94 1.08
C GLU A 88 4.57 -2.64 -0.36
N THR A 89 3.77 -1.60 -0.55
CA THR A 89 3.29 -1.15 -1.86
C THR A 89 4.12 0.00 -2.47
N GLY A 90 5.14 0.48 -1.76
CA GLY A 90 6.04 1.53 -2.22
C GLY A 90 5.62 2.96 -1.86
N GLY A 91 4.54 3.12 -1.11
CA GLY A 91 4.09 4.40 -0.59
C GLY A 91 4.68 4.73 0.78
N LYS A 92 4.01 5.60 1.52
CA LYS A 92 4.44 6.11 2.83
C LYS A 92 3.24 6.27 3.76
N ALA A 93 3.44 5.99 5.04
CA ALA A 93 2.48 6.31 6.08
C ALA A 93 2.89 7.59 6.81
N PHE A 94 1.90 8.41 7.13
CA PHE A 94 2.03 9.67 7.84
C PHE A 94 1.27 9.56 9.17
N PHE A 95 1.87 10.11 10.21
CA PHE A 95 1.34 10.06 11.57
C PHE A 95 1.24 11.49 12.13
N PRO A 96 0.28 12.30 11.66
CA PRO A 96 0.13 13.68 12.09
C PRO A 96 -0.25 13.72 13.58
N LEU A 97 0.39 14.62 14.32
CA LEU A 97 0.12 14.76 15.76
C LEU A 97 -1.15 15.57 16.01
N LYS A 98 -1.54 16.41 15.08
CA LYS A 98 -2.70 17.31 15.16
C LYS A 98 -3.47 17.29 13.84
N ILE A 99 -4.75 17.59 13.91
CA ILE A 99 -5.62 17.69 12.71
C ILE A 99 -5.08 18.72 11.71
N GLN A 100 -4.46 19.80 12.20
CA GLN A 100 -3.85 20.82 11.36
C GLN A 100 -2.70 20.29 10.49
N ASP A 101 -2.04 19.21 10.92
CA ASP A 101 -0.92 18.59 10.21
C ASP A 101 -1.39 17.67 9.07
N LEU A 102 -2.71 17.41 8.95
CA LEU A 102 -3.28 16.63 7.84
C LEU A 102 -2.99 17.30 6.49
N SER A 103 -3.12 18.60 6.41
CA SER A 103 -2.86 19.35 5.17
C SER A 103 -1.42 19.17 4.68
N SER A 104 -0.44 19.16 5.60
CA SER A 104 0.96 18.90 5.24
C SER A 104 1.17 17.49 4.74
N SER A 105 0.50 16.49 5.32
CA SER A 105 0.57 15.10 4.84
C SER A 105 0.06 14.96 3.40
N PHE A 106 -1.00 15.68 3.03
CA PHE A 106 -1.50 15.69 1.65
C PHE A 106 -0.53 16.40 0.69
N LEU A 107 0.09 17.50 1.11
CA LEU A 107 1.11 18.18 0.31
C LEU A 107 2.33 17.28 0.08
N ASP A 108 2.79 16.59 1.12
CA ASP A 108 3.87 15.62 1.00
C ASP A 108 3.54 14.50 0.00
N ILE A 109 2.31 13.94 0.05
CA ILE A 109 1.85 12.94 -0.91
C ILE A 109 1.83 13.52 -2.32
N HIS A 110 1.33 14.75 -2.48
CA HIS A 110 1.30 15.43 -3.77
C HIS A 110 2.69 15.56 -4.36
N ASP A 111 3.67 16.05 -3.59
CA ASP A 111 5.05 16.24 -4.04
C ASP A 111 5.73 14.92 -4.38
N GLU A 112 5.49 13.87 -3.58
CA GLU A 112 5.97 12.54 -3.88
C GLU A 112 5.41 11.98 -5.18
N LEU A 113 4.11 12.12 -5.42
CA LEU A 113 3.47 11.63 -6.63
C LEU A 113 3.99 12.34 -7.90
N ARG A 114 4.45 13.58 -7.77
CA ARG A 114 5.04 14.35 -8.89
C ARG A 114 6.51 14.03 -9.13
N SER A 115 7.21 13.54 -8.13
CA SER A 115 8.68 13.29 -8.19
C SER A 115 9.06 11.82 -8.32
N GLN A 116 8.11 10.94 -8.63
CA GLN A 116 8.38 9.51 -8.81
C GLN A 116 9.09 9.21 -10.13
N TYR A 117 10.03 8.27 -10.06
CA TYR A 117 10.66 7.67 -11.24
C TYR A 117 9.97 6.35 -11.60
N GLN A 118 9.77 6.12 -12.88
CA GLN A 118 9.35 4.83 -13.41
C GLN A 118 10.56 4.13 -14.00
N ILE A 119 10.92 2.99 -13.42
CA ILE A 119 12.08 2.19 -13.86
C ILE A 119 11.55 0.85 -14.39
N GLY A 120 11.77 0.60 -15.68
CA GLY A 120 11.48 -0.68 -16.29
C GLY A 120 12.73 -1.56 -16.32
N TYR A 121 12.59 -2.85 -15.99
CA TYR A 121 13.66 -3.83 -16.11
C TYR A 121 13.13 -5.18 -16.58
N ARG A 122 14.02 -6.00 -17.15
CA ARG A 122 13.70 -7.37 -17.54
C ARG A 122 14.29 -8.32 -16.47
N PRO A 123 13.46 -9.10 -15.76
CA PRO A 123 13.97 -10.03 -14.75
C PRO A 123 14.77 -11.16 -15.40
N THR A 124 15.86 -11.59 -14.77
CA THR A 124 16.66 -12.74 -15.20
C THR A 124 15.87 -14.06 -15.12
N ASN A 125 14.99 -14.19 -14.14
CA ASN A 125 14.04 -15.30 -14.06
C ASN A 125 12.71 -14.87 -14.68
N ALA A 126 12.49 -15.24 -15.94
CA ALA A 126 11.29 -14.91 -16.69
C ALA A 126 10.15 -15.94 -16.58
N ARG A 127 10.22 -16.92 -15.66
CA ARG A 127 9.17 -17.93 -15.49
C ARG A 127 7.86 -17.28 -15.06
N MET A 128 6.79 -17.52 -15.81
CA MET A 128 5.43 -17.04 -15.51
C MET A 128 4.72 -18.01 -14.56
N ASP A 129 5.18 -18.06 -13.31
CA ASP A 129 4.82 -19.06 -12.29
C ASP A 129 3.86 -18.50 -11.21
N GLY A 130 3.50 -17.23 -11.28
CA GLY A 130 2.63 -16.57 -10.30
C GLY A 130 3.30 -16.30 -8.96
N THR A 131 4.61 -16.57 -8.82
CA THR A 131 5.32 -16.39 -7.55
C THR A 131 5.70 -14.95 -7.28
N PHE A 132 5.85 -14.61 -6.00
CA PHE A 132 6.31 -13.29 -5.57
C PHE A 132 7.81 -13.11 -5.85
N ARG A 133 8.17 -11.97 -6.44
CA ARG A 133 9.54 -11.54 -6.73
C ARG A 133 9.87 -10.32 -5.89
N ARG A 134 10.84 -10.46 -5.01
CA ARG A 134 11.30 -9.34 -4.19
C ARG A 134 12.14 -8.37 -5.03
N ILE A 135 11.94 -7.08 -4.80
CA ILE A 135 12.74 -6.00 -5.40
C ILE A 135 13.58 -5.36 -4.29
N ARG A 136 14.82 -5.05 -4.60
CA ARG A 136 15.68 -4.19 -3.80
C ARG A 136 16.37 -3.20 -4.72
N ILE A 137 16.30 -1.92 -4.38
CA ILE A 137 16.96 -0.86 -5.10
C ILE A 137 18.10 -0.34 -4.23
N ASP A 138 19.32 -0.46 -4.72
CA ASP A 138 20.51 0.07 -4.09
C ASP A 138 20.98 1.29 -4.88
N ILE A 139 21.12 2.43 -4.20
CA ILE A 139 21.67 3.66 -4.79
C ILE A 139 23.14 3.74 -4.39
N GLY A 140 24.03 3.99 -5.36
CA GLY A 140 25.47 4.11 -5.10
C GLY A 140 25.82 5.28 -4.18
N ASP A 141 25.06 6.36 -4.21
CA ASP A 141 25.23 7.51 -3.32
C ASP A 141 24.40 7.34 -2.04
N LYS A 142 25.10 7.14 -0.91
CA LYS A 142 24.47 6.91 0.41
C LYS A 142 23.67 8.10 0.95
N ARG A 143 23.77 9.28 0.35
CA ARG A 143 22.96 10.46 0.72
C ARG A 143 21.50 10.28 0.32
N PHE A 144 21.20 9.41 -0.64
CA PHE A 144 19.86 9.14 -1.13
C PHE A 144 19.35 7.78 -0.64
N LYS A 145 18.05 7.69 -0.44
CA LYS A 145 17.34 6.44 -0.15
C LYS A 145 16.28 6.23 -1.21
N ALA A 146 16.29 5.05 -1.83
CA ALA A 146 15.18 4.64 -2.69
C ALA A 146 14.03 4.12 -1.85
N ARG A 147 12.81 4.47 -2.24
CA ARG A 147 11.60 3.82 -1.78
C ARG A 147 10.87 3.26 -3.00
N ALA A 148 10.49 2.00 -2.94
CA ALA A 148 9.76 1.30 -3.98
C ALA A 148 8.93 0.19 -3.34
N LYS A 149 7.99 -0.38 -4.08
CA LYS A 149 7.31 -1.61 -3.66
C LYS A 149 8.33 -2.71 -3.34
N THR A 150 8.06 -3.52 -2.34
CA THR A 150 8.97 -4.58 -1.88
C THR A 150 9.10 -5.73 -2.86
N GLY A 151 8.17 -5.83 -3.81
CA GLY A 151 8.16 -6.85 -4.83
C GLY A 151 6.93 -6.79 -5.72
N TYR A 152 6.77 -7.82 -6.53
CA TYR A 152 5.63 -8.03 -7.42
C TYR A 152 5.37 -9.51 -7.62
N TYR A 153 4.16 -9.83 -8.03
CA TYR A 153 3.82 -11.19 -8.44
C TYR A 153 3.99 -11.34 -9.96
N MET A 154 4.74 -12.36 -10.37
CA MET A 154 4.78 -12.71 -11.79
C MET A 154 3.38 -13.15 -12.27
N PRO A 155 2.98 -12.77 -13.48
CA PRO A 155 1.77 -13.34 -14.07
C PRO A 155 1.88 -14.87 -14.12
N LYS A 156 0.77 -15.56 -13.99
CA LYS A 156 0.69 -17.00 -14.36
C LYS A 156 0.55 -17.09 -15.87
N ALA A 157 1.31 -17.99 -16.49
CA ALA A 157 1.03 -18.37 -17.87
C ALA A 157 -0.45 -18.77 -17.98
N ALA A 158 -1.15 -18.24 -18.97
CA ALA A 158 -2.51 -18.69 -19.25
C ALA A 158 -2.42 -20.20 -19.54
N ALA A 159 -3.26 -21.01 -18.88
CA ALA A 159 -3.38 -22.42 -19.22
C ALA A 159 -3.86 -22.48 -20.68
N THR A 160 -2.98 -22.95 -21.56
CA THR A 160 -3.36 -23.20 -22.96
C THR A 160 -4.42 -24.29 -22.92
N SER A 161 -5.70 -23.91 -23.04
CA SER A 161 -6.77 -24.89 -23.26
C SER A 161 -6.50 -25.53 -24.61
N GLN A 162 -5.86 -26.69 -24.60
CA GLN A 162 -5.88 -27.58 -25.77
C GLN A 162 -7.34 -27.98 -25.99
N ARG A 163 -7.92 -27.48 -27.06
CA ARG A 163 -9.14 -28.04 -27.66
C ARG A 163 -8.76 -29.18 -28.58
#